data_2eae0127c7beb8821b7e669b160f2809
#
_entry.id   2eae0127c7beb8821b7e669b160f2809
#
_cell.length_a   1.000
_cell.length_b   1.000
_cell.length_c   1.000
_cell.angle_alpha   90.00
_cell.angle_beta   90.00
_cell.angle_gamma   90.00
#
_symmetry.space_group_name_H-M   'P 1'
#
loop_
_entity.id
_entity.type
_entity.pdbx_description
1 polymer ?
#
loop_
_entity_poly.entity_id
_entity_poly.type
_entity_poly.pdbx_seq_one_letter_code
_entity_poly.pdbx_strand_id
1 'polypeptide(L)'
;MFVLLVLPLFWRASRQTIGGKALQFKPLAKTAAELTNTKVKSNRFSPRLFALAIIWLAIVTSAAQPRWLGEPVSIPLEGRDMMLAVDLSASMNINDMVIEGQNFNRLDTVKRVLREFIINRKGDRLGLILFADAAYQQTPLTFDLLTVQQMLDEAVHGLVGQRTSIGEAVGLAVKRFNTYESSNKVL
;
A
#
# COMPACT_ATOMS: atom_id res chain seq x y z
N MET A 1 -0.84 14.19 13.23
CA MET A 1 -0.75 15.28 12.24
C MET A 1 -1.08 16.69 12.78
N PHE A 2 -1.73 16.83 13.94
CA PHE A 2 -2.09 18.13 14.54
C PHE A 2 -0.92 18.91 15.19
N VAL A 3 0.20 18.25 15.49
CA VAL A 3 1.33 18.86 16.20
C VAL A 3 2.08 19.91 15.35
N LEU A 4 2.13 19.72 14.04
CA LEU A 4 2.83 20.64 13.11
C LEU A 4 2.10 21.98 12.93
N LEU A 5 0.79 22.04 13.18
CA LEU A 5 -0.01 23.25 13.08
C LEU A 5 0.21 24.21 14.27
N VAL A 6 0.68 23.69 15.40
CA VAL A 6 0.86 24.45 16.65
C VAL A 6 2.28 25.02 16.78
N LEU A 7 3.25 24.52 16.00
CA LEU A 7 4.66 24.90 16.09
C LEU A 7 4.93 26.39 15.92
N PRO A 8 4.30 27.14 15.01
CA PRO A 8 4.55 28.59 14.87
C PRO A 8 3.98 29.43 16.03
N LEU A 9 3.05 28.88 16.82
CA LEU A 9 2.49 29.55 17.98
C LEU A 9 3.45 29.55 19.17
N PHE A 10 4.28 28.51 19.31
CA PHE A 10 5.26 28.40 20.39
C PHE A 10 6.52 29.25 20.18
N TRP A 11 6.84 29.61 18.93
CA TRP A 11 8.05 30.42 18.67
C TRP A 11 7.88 31.92 18.96
N ARG A 12 6.72 32.34 19.47
CA ARG A 12 6.46 33.73 19.85
C ARG A 12 6.87 34.09 21.28
N ALA A 13 7.33 33.13 22.04
CA ALA A 13 7.69 33.34 23.42
C ALA A 13 9.21 33.37 23.58
N SER A 14 9.82 34.49 23.40
CA SER A 14 10.98 34.96 24.18
C SER A 14 11.55 36.23 23.56
N ARG A 15 10.87 37.35 23.79
CA ARG A 15 11.61 38.58 23.85
C ARG A 15 12.19 38.64 25.26
N GLN A 16 13.44 38.22 25.40
CA GLN A 16 14.22 38.54 26.60
C GLN A 16 14.38 40.05 26.63
N THR A 17 13.70 40.68 27.58
CA THR A 17 14.05 42.03 28.02
C THR A 17 15.39 41.92 28.73
N ILE A 18 16.45 42.29 28.03
CA ILE A 18 17.76 42.48 28.65
C ILE A 18 17.60 43.69 29.57
N GLY A 19 17.33 43.45 30.85
CA GLY A 19 17.36 44.44 31.91
C GLY A 19 18.82 44.84 32.21
N GLY A 20 19.43 45.61 31.31
CA GLY A 20 20.68 46.28 31.60
C GLY A 20 20.42 47.42 32.57
N LYS A 21 21.08 47.43 33.75
CA LYS A 21 21.15 48.59 34.62
C LYS A 21 21.85 49.71 33.88
N ALA A 22 21.08 50.59 33.24
CA ALA A 22 21.61 51.78 32.60
C ALA A 22 22.00 52.78 33.68
N LEU A 23 23.27 53.21 33.68
CA LEU A 23 23.76 54.30 34.48
C LEU A 23 22.92 55.56 34.17
N GLN A 24 22.20 56.09 35.16
CA GLN A 24 21.36 57.26 34.99
C GLN A 24 22.24 58.52 34.94
N PHE A 25 22.56 59.02 33.74
CA PHE A 25 23.04 60.36 33.54
C PHE A 25 21.85 61.33 33.35
N LYS A 26 21.63 62.19 34.26
CA LYS A 26 20.51 63.18 34.37
C LYS A 26 20.28 64.05 33.11
N PRO A 27 21.26 64.46 32.30
CA PRO A 27 20.99 65.27 31.09
C PRO A 27 20.44 64.51 29.91
N LEU A 28 20.64 63.21 29.83
CA LEU A 28 20.19 62.37 28.70
C LEU A 28 18.73 61.88 28.88
N ALA A 29 18.15 62.03 30.04
CA ALA A 29 16.82 61.53 30.32
C ALA A 29 15.70 62.28 29.53
N LYS A 30 15.91 63.58 29.22
CA LYS A 30 14.93 64.34 28.42
C LYS A 30 14.95 63.97 26.97
N THR A 31 16.11 63.72 26.38
CA THR A 31 16.24 63.29 24.98
C THR A 31 15.78 61.85 24.76
N ALA A 32 15.99 61.00 25.76
CA ALA A 32 15.50 59.62 25.71
C ALA A 32 13.95 59.55 25.82
N ALA A 33 13.33 60.45 26.59
CA ALA A 33 11.86 60.51 26.71
C ALA A 33 11.17 60.99 25.41
N GLU A 34 11.83 61.84 24.62
CA GLU A 34 11.30 62.25 23.30
C GLU A 34 11.46 61.16 22.25
N LEU A 35 12.54 60.38 22.30
CA LEU A 35 12.77 59.26 21.38
C LEU A 35 11.88 58.03 21.66
N THR A 36 11.42 57.88 22.90
CA THR A 36 10.52 56.77 23.28
C THR A 36 9.04 57.07 22.97
N ASN A 37 8.70 58.31 22.63
CA ASN A 37 7.31 58.70 22.33
C ASN A 37 6.90 58.44 20.87
N THR A 38 7.72 57.79 20.05
CA THR A 38 7.26 57.15 18.85
C THR A 38 6.38 55.98 19.27
N LYS A 39 5.06 56.24 19.40
CA LYS A 39 4.05 55.18 19.42
C LYS A 39 4.30 54.30 18.24
N VAL A 40 4.99 53.19 18.44
CA VAL A 40 5.01 52.08 17.48
C VAL A 40 3.57 51.66 17.36
N LYS A 41 2.91 52.17 16.32
CA LYS A 41 1.55 51.78 15.92
C LYS A 41 1.62 50.30 15.66
N SER A 42 1.30 49.49 16.67
CA SER A 42 1.20 48.06 16.57
C SER A 42 0.07 47.76 15.58
N ASN A 43 0.39 47.80 14.30
CA ASN A 43 -0.51 47.34 13.28
C ASN A 43 -0.58 45.80 13.42
N ARG A 44 -1.56 45.35 14.24
CA ARG A 44 -1.74 43.91 14.58
C ARG A 44 -1.98 43.01 13.38
N PHE A 45 -2.23 43.59 12.21
CA PHE A 45 -2.38 42.92 10.96
C PHE A 45 -1.34 43.42 9.95
N SER A 46 -0.12 42.92 10.08
CA SER A 46 0.87 43.13 9.03
C SER A 46 0.49 42.23 7.83
N PRO A 47 0.32 42.80 6.60
CA PRO A 47 0.03 42.02 5.41
C PRO A 47 1.10 40.92 5.15
N ARG A 48 2.32 41.14 5.66
CA ARG A 48 3.40 40.15 5.62
C ARG A 48 3.11 38.91 6.49
N LEU A 49 2.53 39.08 7.69
CA LEU A 49 2.16 37.95 8.55
C LEU A 49 1.02 37.14 7.93
N PHE A 50 0.07 37.83 7.26
CA PHE A 50 -1.02 37.18 6.56
C PHE A 50 -0.49 36.36 5.35
N ALA A 51 0.40 36.92 4.57
CA ALA A 51 1.05 36.23 3.46
C ALA A 51 1.85 34.98 3.94
N LEU A 52 2.59 35.11 5.02
CA LEU A 52 3.32 33.98 5.63
C LEU A 52 2.38 32.90 6.14
N ALA A 53 1.23 33.26 6.69
CA ALA A 53 0.23 32.27 7.13
C ALA A 53 -0.39 31.52 5.96
N ILE A 54 -0.66 32.20 4.85
CA ILE A 54 -1.16 31.54 3.61
C ILE A 54 -0.12 30.58 3.05
N ILE A 55 1.15 31.00 2.94
CA ILE A 55 2.24 30.16 2.46
C ILE A 55 2.40 28.93 3.37
N TRP A 56 2.35 29.11 4.69
CA TRP A 56 2.43 28.01 5.63
C TRP A 56 1.26 27.02 5.47
N LEU A 57 0.03 27.54 5.33
CA LEU A 57 -1.15 26.71 5.10
C LEU A 57 -1.03 25.92 3.78
N ALA A 58 -0.54 26.56 2.73
CA ALA A 58 -0.33 25.92 1.43
C ALA A 58 0.73 24.79 1.52
N ILE A 59 1.81 25.00 2.26
CA ILE A 59 2.84 23.97 2.49
C ILE A 59 2.25 22.79 3.28
N VAL A 60 1.49 23.07 4.35
CA VAL A 60 0.87 22.01 5.17
C VAL A 60 -0.16 21.21 4.37
N THR A 61 -1.00 21.87 3.56
CA THR A 61 -1.99 21.18 2.72
C THR A 61 -1.33 20.36 1.61
N SER A 62 -0.25 20.86 1.03
CA SER A 62 0.55 20.12 0.03
C SER A 62 1.20 18.88 0.64
N ALA A 63 1.79 19.00 1.83
CA ALA A 63 2.39 17.88 2.55
C ALA A 63 1.36 16.85 3.04
N ALA A 64 0.13 17.30 3.33
CA ALA A 64 -0.96 16.43 3.76
C ALA A 64 -1.52 15.56 2.64
N GLN A 65 -1.24 15.88 1.36
CA GLN A 65 -1.74 15.15 0.18
C GLN A 65 -3.20 14.71 0.34
N PRO A 66 -4.18 15.64 0.50
CA PRO A 66 -5.58 15.27 0.67
C PRO A 66 -6.03 14.49 -0.57
N ARG A 67 -6.41 13.23 -0.38
CA ARG A 67 -6.98 12.39 -1.43
C ARG A 67 -8.48 12.34 -1.23
N TRP A 68 -9.21 12.70 -2.25
CA TRP A 68 -10.65 12.46 -2.30
C TRP A 68 -10.84 10.99 -2.64
N LEU A 69 -11.25 10.20 -1.65
CA LEU A 69 -11.74 8.85 -1.90
C LEU A 69 -13.14 9.01 -2.49
N GLY A 70 -13.29 8.71 -3.77
CA GLY A 70 -14.62 8.55 -4.39
C GLY A 70 -15.43 7.47 -3.68
N GLU A 71 -16.72 7.40 -3.95
CA GLU A 71 -17.53 6.29 -3.48
C GLU A 71 -16.90 4.97 -3.90
N PRO A 72 -16.84 3.96 -3.01
CA PRO A 72 -16.33 2.65 -3.38
C PRO A 72 -17.18 2.14 -4.57
N VAL A 73 -16.55 2.01 -5.73
CA VAL A 73 -17.20 1.38 -6.87
C VAL A 73 -17.46 -0.06 -6.44
N SER A 74 -18.71 -0.38 -6.15
CA SER A 74 -19.14 -1.77 -5.98
C SER A 74 -19.02 -2.43 -7.35
N ILE A 75 -17.89 -3.12 -7.57
CA ILE A 75 -17.78 -4.02 -8.70
C ILE A 75 -18.83 -5.10 -8.46
N PRO A 76 -19.83 -5.27 -9.34
CA PRO A 76 -20.77 -6.35 -9.18
C PRO A 76 -19.98 -7.65 -9.15
N LEU A 77 -19.98 -8.30 -7.99
CA LEU A 77 -19.29 -9.59 -7.75
C LEU A 77 -20.11 -10.72 -8.38
N GLU A 78 -20.34 -10.67 -9.67
CA GLU A 78 -20.89 -11.79 -10.43
C GLU A 78 -19.81 -12.83 -10.76
N GLY A 79 -18.54 -12.49 -10.50
CA GLY A 79 -17.39 -13.38 -10.71
C GLY A 79 -17.35 -14.53 -9.69
N ARG A 80 -16.77 -15.64 -10.13
CA ARG A 80 -16.52 -16.82 -9.29
C ARG A 80 -15.20 -16.68 -8.56
N ASP A 81 -15.13 -17.25 -7.36
CA ASP A 81 -13.90 -17.46 -6.64
C ASP A 81 -13.35 -18.85 -6.99
N MET A 82 -12.24 -18.87 -7.70
CA MET A 82 -11.61 -20.13 -8.11
C MET A 82 -10.21 -20.24 -7.49
N MET A 83 -9.94 -21.40 -6.89
CA MET A 83 -8.62 -21.73 -6.38
C MET A 83 -8.01 -22.81 -7.27
N LEU A 84 -6.95 -22.50 -7.99
CA LEU A 84 -6.22 -23.46 -8.80
C LEU A 84 -5.21 -24.20 -7.93
N ALA A 85 -5.31 -25.54 -7.89
CA ALA A 85 -4.34 -26.37 -7.18
C ALA A 85 -3.47 -27.10 -8.21
N VAL A 86 -2.15 -26.86 -8.16
CA VAL A 86 -1.17 -27.42 -9.11
C VAL A 86 -0.23 -28.35 -8.39
N ASP A 87 -0.16 -29.58 -8.89
CA ASP A 87 0.77 -30.62 -8.41
C ASP A 87 2.20 -30.30 -8.88
N LEU A 88 3.15 -30.31 -7.95
CA LEU A 88 4.58 -30.16 -8.20
C LEU A 88 5.39 -31.40 -7.80
N SER A 89 4.71 -32.54 -7.60
CA SER A 89 5.35 -33.80 -7.23
C SER A 89 6.33 -34.29 -8.30
N ALA A 90 7.15 -35.26 -7.96
CA ALA A 90 8.17 -35.82 -8.87
C ALA A 90 7.57 -36.39 -10.16
N SER A 91 6.32 -36.89 -10.13
CA SER A 91 5.63 -37.40 -11.32
C SER A 91 5.36 -36.34 -12.40
N MET A 92 5.34 -35.05 -12.01
CA MET A 92 5.12 -33.93 -12.94
C MET A 92 6.36 -33.61 -13.78
N ASN A 93 7.52 -34.18 -13.46
CA ASN A 93 8.75 -34.05 -14.26
C ASN A 93 8.87 -35.09 -15.39
N ILE A 94 7.90 -35.98 -15.55
CA ILE A 94 7.95 -37.02 -16.60
C ILE A 94 7.63 -36.39 -17.93
N ASN A 95 8.48 -36.71 -18.97
CA ASN A 95 8.35 -36.18 -20.34
C ASN A 95 7.55 -37.16 -21.19
N ASP A 96 6.28 -37.36 -20.90
CA ASP A 96 5.39 -38.29 -21.58
C ASP A 96 4.22 -37.57 -22.31
N MET A 97 4.15 -36.25 -22.24
CA MET A 97 3.14 -35.48 -22.93
C MET A 97 3.60 -35.08 -24.32
N VAL A 98 2.88 -35.55 -25.34
CA VAL A 98 3.17 -35.24 -26.75
C VAL A 98 2.28 -34.09 -27.22
N ILE A 99 2.88 -32.96 -27.60
CA ILE A 99 2.18 -31.80 -28.17
C ILE A 99 2.89 -31.48 -29.50
N GLU A 100 2.14 -31.46 -30.59
CA GLU A 100 2.68 -31.16 -31.95
C GLU A 100 3.91 -32.01 -32.32
N GLY A 101 3.94 -33.28 -31.88
CA GLY A 101 5.04 -34.21 -32.14
C GLY A 101 6.31 -33.99 -31.30
N GLN A 102 6.28 -33.11 -30.28
CA GLN A 102 7.36 -32.90 -29.34
C GLN A 102 6.95 -33.38 -27.95
N ASN A 103 7.93 -33.95 -27.23
CA ASN A 103 7.72 -34.41 -25.86
C ASN A 103 7.93 -33.23 -24.88
N PHE A 104 6.93 -33.01 -24.02
CA PHE A 104 6.98 -32.04 -22.91
C PHE A 104 6.84 -32.78 -21.60
N ASN A 105 7.32 -32.15 -20.51
CA ASN A 105 7.01 -32.64 -19.19
C ASN A 105 5.55 -32.29 -18.82
N ARG A 106 5.01 -33.03 -17.87
CA ARG A 106 3.61 -32.85 -17.44
C ARG A 106 3.37 -31.45 -16.87
N LEU A 107 4.31 -30.90 -16.08
CA LEU A 107 4.18 -29.57 -15.48
C LEU A 107 4.11 -28.46 -16.54
N ASP A 108 4.96 -28.50 -17.55
CA ASP A 108 4.94 -27.50 -18.63
C ASP A 108 3.65 -27.57 -19.44
N THR A 109 3.14 -28.78 -19.63
CA THR A 109 1.84 -28.99 -20.28
C THR A 109 0.70 -28.40 -19.47
N VAL A 110 0.66 -28.65 -18.15
CA VAL A 110 -0.34 -28.07 -17.26
C VAL A 110 -0.23 -26.55 -17.22
N LYS A 111 0.98 -25.98 -17.14
CA LYS A 111 1.18 -24.53 -17.20
C LYS A 111 0.62 -23.92 -18.48
N ARG A 112 0.85 -24.56 -19.64
CA ARG A 112 0.33 -24.09 -20.93
C ARG A 112 -1.20 -24.04 -20.92
N VAL A 113 -1.86 -25.09 -20.47
CA VAL A 113 -3.32 -25.17 -20.39
C VAL A 113 -3.88 -24.17 -19.40
N LEU A 114 -3.25 -24.04 -18.24
CA LEU A 114 -3.71 -23.10 -17.21
C LEU A 114 -3.52 -21.64 -17.61
N ARG A 115 -2.48 -21.29 -18.37
CA ARG A 115 -2.34 -19.93 -18.92
C ARG A 115 -3.52 -19.54 -19.79
N GLU A 116 -3.91 -20.40 -20.70
CA GLU A 116 -5.08 -20.18 -21.56
C GLU A 116 -6.37 -20.10 -20.73
N PHE A 117 -6.52 -20.97 -19.75
CA PHE A 117 -7.64 -20.95 -18.81
C PHE A 117 -7.71 -19.62 -18.05
N ILE A 118 -6.60 -19.15 -17.47
CA ILE A 118 -6.54 -17.92 -16.68
C ILE A 118 -6.93 -16.70 -17.52
N ILE A 119 -6.39 -16.57 -18.74
CA ILE A 119 -6.69 -15.44 -19.64
C ILE A 119 -8.18 -15.32 -19.95
N ASN A 120 -8.86 -16.47 -20.05
CA ASN A 120 -10.29 -16.54 -20.38
C ASN A 120 -11.22 -16.30 -19.17
N ARG A 121 -10.68 -16.05 -17.95
CA ARG A 121 -11.44 -15.85 -16.71
C ARG A 121 -11.54 -14.39 -16.28
N LYS A 122 -11.71 -13.49 -17.24
CA LYS A 122 -11.91 -12.06 -16.95
C LYS A 122 -13.18 -11.86 -16.11
N GLY A 123 -13.04 -11.21 -14.97
CA GLY A 123 -14.14 -10.98 -14.03
C GLY A 123 -14.19 -11.95 -12.86
N ASP A 124 -13.51 -13.10 -12.93
CA ASP A 124 -13.37 -14.05 -11.81
C ASP A 124 -12.17 -13.68 -10.92
N ARG A 125 -12.20 -14.07 -9.64
CA ARG A 125 -11.02 -14.05 -8.78
C ARG A 125 -10.34 -15.40 -8.82
N LEU A 126 -9.04 -15.38 -9.09
CA LEU A 126 -8.24 -16.60 -9.09
C LEU A 126 -7.21 -16.57 -7.98
N GLY A 127 -7.02 -17.71 -7.32
CA GLY A 127 -5.91 -17.97 -6.42
C GLY A 127 -5.14 -19.20 -6.86
N LEU A 128 -3.90 -19.34 -6.42
CA LEU A 128 -3.01 -20.43 -6.77
C LEU A 128 -2.50 -21.14 -5.53
N ILE A 129 -2.70 -22.45 -5.48
CA ILE A 129 -2.11 -23.35 -4.50
C ILE A 129 -1.14 -24.27 -5.23
N LEU A 130 0.07 -24.40 -4.73
CA LEU A 130 1.06 -25.38 -5.18
C LEU A 130 1.14 -26.47 -4.13
N PHE A 131 1.13 -27.73 -4.55
CA PHE A 131 1.20 -28.84 -3.61
C PHE A 131 2.11 -29.97 -4.07
N ALA A 132 2.69 -30.67 -3.11
CA ALA A 132 3.41 -31.93 -3.25
C ALA A 132 3.35 -32.68 -1.91
N ASP A 133 4.41 -32.70 -1.08
CA ASP A 133 4.39 -33.26 0.28
C ASP A 133 3.49 -32.42 1.22
N ALA A 134 3.42 -31.12 0.99
CA ALA A 134 2.56 -30.16 1.67
C ALA A 134 1.87 -29.27 0.64
N ALA A 135 0.86 -28.51 1.07
CA ALA A 135 0.20 -27.50 0.25
C ALA A 135 0.60 -26.10 0.68
N TYR A 136 0.87 -25.27 -0.32
CA TYR A 136 1.29 -23.88 -0.13
C TYR A 136 0.46 -22.94 -1.00
N GLN A 137 -0.06 -21.85 -0.43
CA GLN A 137 -0.75 -20.82 -1.17
C GLN A 137 0.26 -19.87 -1.82
N GLN A 138 0.39 -19.94 -3.14
CA GLN A 138 1.29 -19.10 -3.92
C GLN A 138 0.67 -17.72 -4.17
N THR A 139 -0.62 -17.68 -4.49
CA THR A 139 -1.35 -16.43 -4.72
C THR A 139 -2.70 -16.47 -4.02
N PRO A 140 -3.08 -15.43 -3.27
CA PRO A 140 -4.43 -15.30 -2.72
C PRO A 140 -5.45 -15.07 -3.85
N LEU A 141 -6.75 -15.14 -3.54
CA LEU A 141 -7.79 -14.78 -4.50
C LEU A 141 -7.66 -13.33 -4.93
N THR A 142 -7.43 -13.11 -6.22
CA THR A 142 -7.21 -11.79 -6.82
C THR A 142 -7.88 -11.68 -8.19
N PHE A 143 -8.24 -10.48 -8.59
CA PHE A 143 -8.65 -10.15 -9.96
C PHE A 143 -7.45 -9.92 -10.89
N ASP A 144 -6.23 -9.83 -10.34
CA ASP A 144 -5.01 -9.66 -11.12
C ASP A 144 -4.56 -11.00 -11.71
N LEU A 145 -5.13 -11.33 -12.86
CA LEU A 145 -4.83 -12.56 -13.58
C LEU A 145 -3.39 -12.63 -14.08
N LEU A 146 -2.75 -11.48 -14.32
CA LEU A 146 -1.35 -11.43 -14.76
C LEU A 146 -0.42 -11.90 -13.65
N THR A 147 -0.65 -11.44 -12.42
CA THR A 147 0.10 -11.91 -11.25
C THR A 147 -0.08 -13.41 -11.03
N VAL A 148 -1.31 -13.94 -11.17
CA VAL A 148 -1.55 -15.38 -11.02
C VAL A 148 -0.78 -16.18 -12.09
N GLN A 149 -0.77 -15.69 -13.33
CA GLN A 149 -0.06 -16.32 -14.44
C GLN A 149 1.46 -16.31 -14.21
N GLN A 150 2.01 -15.18 -13.77
CA GLN A 150 3.44 -15.06 -13.46
C GLN A 150 3.84 -16.04 -12.35
N MET A 151 3.06 -16.11 -11.27
CA MET A 151 3.32 -17.02 -10.14
C MET A 151 3.21 -18.50 -10.56
N LEU A 152 2.31 -18.82 -11.51
CA LEU A 152 2.24 -20.16 -12.11
C LEU A 152 3.50 -20.47 -12.92
N ASP A 153 4.01 -19.51 -13.68
CA ASP A 153 5.19 -19.69 -14.51
C ASP A 153 6.47 -19.91 -13.68
N GLU A 154 6.56 -19.29 -12.52
CA GLU A 154 7.66 -19.45 -11.57
C GLU A 154 7.62 -20.78 -10.80
N ALA A 155 6.49 -21.51 -10.84
CA ALA A 155 6.38 -22.80 -10.19
C ALA A 155 7.32 -23.84 -10.83
N VAL A 156 8.10 -24.54 -10.00
CA VAL A 156 9.02 -25.59 -10.45
C VAL A 156 8.76 -26.88 -9.68
N HIS A 157 8.98 -28.03 -10.32
CA HIS A 157 8.86 -29.31 -9.66
C HIS A 157 9.83 -29.41 -8.50
N GLY A 158 9.42 -30.11 -7.44
CA GLY A 158 10.23 -30.30 -6.23
C GLY A 158 10.29 -29.10 -5.27
N LEU A 159 9.65 -27.96 -5.59
CA LEU A 159 9.63 -26.78 -4.73
C LEU A 159 8.97 -27.07 -3.35
N VAL A 160 7.94 -27.92 -3.34
CA VAL A 160 7.12 -28.23 -2.15
C VAL A 160 7.29 -29.70 -1.69
N GLY A 161 8.20 -30.44 -2.33
CA GLY A 161 8.44 -31.84 -2.06
C GLY A 161 8.32 -32.74 -3.27
N GLN A 162 8.26 -34.04 -3.07
CA GLN A 162 8.27 -35.03 -4.17
C GLN A 162 7.02 -35.92 -4.20
N ARG A 163 6.34 -36.07 -3.05
CA ARG A 163 5.11 -36.88 -2.93
C ARG A 163 3.90 -36.06 -3.34
N THR A 164 2.72 -36.68 -3.34
CA THR A 164 1.47 -36.04 -3.73
C THR A 164 0.49 -36.09 -2.57
N SER A 165 0.20 -34.95 -1.95
CA SER A 165 -0.74 -34.84 -0.83
C SER A 165 -1.96 -34.00 -1.22
N ILE A 166 -2.87 -34.58 -2.03
CA ILE A 166 -4.09 -33.90 -2.52
C ILE A 166 -4.97 -33.41 -1.36
N GLY A 167 -5.04 -34.19 -0.26
CA GLY A 167 -5.83 -33.80 0.92
C GLY A 167 -5.36 -32.50 1.55
N GLU A 168 -4.05 -32.23 1.57
CA GLU A 168 -3.48 -30.95 2.04
C GLU A 168 -3.92 -29.78 1.15
N ALA A 169 -3.90 -29.97 -0.17
CA ALA A 169 -4.33 -28.94 -1.12
C ALA A 169 -5.81 -28.60 -0.95
N VAL A 170 -6.67 -29.62 -0.87
CA VAL A 170 -8.12 -29.41 -0.66
C VAL A 170 -8.38 -28.77 0.71
N GLY A 171 -7.74 -29.27 1.78
CA GLY A 171 -7.86 -28.71 3.13
C GLY A 171 -7.46 -27.23 3.19
N LEU A 172 -6.36 -26.88 2.52
CA LEU A 172 -5.90 -25.49 2.43
C LEU A 172 -6.89 -24.63 1.63
N ALA A 173 -7.40 -25.10 0.50
CA ALA A 173 -8.37 -24.38 -0.31
C ALA A 173 -9.67 -24.10 0.48
N VAL A 174 -10.22 -25.11 1.16
CA VAL A 174 -11.40 -24.94 2.01
C VAL A 174 -11.15 -23.92 3.12
N LYS A 175 -10.02 -24.02 3.79
CA LYS A 175 -9.63 -23.05 4.83
C LYS A 175 -9.57 -21.62 4.29
N ARG A 176 -9.02 -21.44 3.09
CA ARG A 176 -8.93 -20.11 2.46
C ARG A 176 -10.28 -19.60 2.01
N PHE A 177 -11.10 -20.43 1.40
CA PHE A 177 -12.46 -20.05 1.01
C PHE A 177 -13.33 -19.63 2.19
N ASN A 178 -13.15 -20.21 3.37
CA ASN A 178 -13.90 -19.81 4.57
C ASN A 178 -13.56 -18.40 5.05
N THR A 179 -12.43 -17.85 4.61
CA THR A 179 -12.02 -16.47 4.95
C THR A 179 -12.74 -15.45 4.06
N TYR A 180 -13.33 -15.86 2.94
CA TYR A 180 -14.00 -14.97 1.99
C TYR A 180 -15.50 -15.21 1.97
N GLU A 181 -16.29 -14.14 2.06
CA GLU A 181 -17.75 -14.16 1.97
C GLU A 181 -18.19 -14.13 0.49
N SER A 182 -18.01 -15.20 -0.24
CA SER A 182 -18.57 -15.33 -1.59
C SER A 182 -19.43 -16.58 -1.69
N SER A 183 -20.47 -16.53 -2.53
CA SER A 183 -21.39 -17.65 -2.73
C SER A 183 -20.93 -18.64 -3.81
N ASN A 184 -20.09 -18.19 -4.73
CA ASN A 184 -19.65 -18.97 -5.91
C ASN A 184 -18.17 -19.36 -5.79
N LYS A 185 -17.90 -20.49 -5.14
CA LYS A 185 -16.54 -21.02 -4.87
C LYS A 185 -16.29 -22.27 -5.70
N VAL A 186 -15.12 -22.35 -6.36
CA VAL A 186 -14.70 -23.49 -7.19
C VAL A 186 -13.23 -23.84 -6.89
N LEU A 187 -12.93 -25.13 -6.75
CA LEU A 187 -11.60 -25.69 -6.62
C LEU A 187 -11.31 -26.61 -7.80
#